data_8f14f92570a31a2474c253dede6ecf14
#
_entry.id   8f14f92570a31a2474c253dede6ecf14
#
_cell.length_a   1.000
_cell.length_b   1.000
_cell.length_c   1.000
_cell.angle_alpha   90.00
_cell.angle_beta   90.00
_cell.angle_gamma   90.00
#
_symmetry.space_group_name_H-M   'P 1'
#
loop_
_entity.id
_entity.type
_entity.pdbx_description
1 polymer ?
#
loop_
_entity_poly.entity_id
_entity_poly.type
_entity_poly.pdbx_seq_one_letter_code
_entity_poly.pdbx_strand_id
1 'polypeptide(L)'
;WSSDVCSSDLTKAALDYCRKQKIQTLSIVNVKNSSIARDSDHCIYTRAGSEIGVASTKAFTAQLSALLSLSIHLASEKKFMSIEENKKLCKEVMQAPQLLEQSIERSYSLKDTAKAIINAKGVMYLGRGTAFPLALEGALKFKEISYIHAEGYPAGEMKHGPLALIEKDLPVVCIVP
;
A
#
# COMPACT_ATOMS: atom_id res chain seq x y z
N TRP A 1 -2.77 14.73 -15.15
CA TRP A 1 -1.79 14.92 -14.06
C TRP A 1 -1.77 13.66 -13.23
N SER A 2 -0.83 12.77 -13.45
CA SER A 2 -0.67 11.63 -12.58
C SER A 2 0.16 12.06 -11.37
N SER A 3 -0.28 11.67 -10.18
CA SER A 3 0.45 11.85 -8.93
C SER A 3 1.86 11.22 -8.95
N ASP A 4 2.15 10.44 -9.98
CA ASP A 4 3.45 9.81 -10.21
C ASP A 4 4.58 10.80 -10.51
N VAL A 5 4.28 12.04 -10.91
CA VAL A 5 5.32 13.00 -11.29
C VAL A 5 6.14 13.45 -10.09
N CYS A 6 5.51 13.76 -8.94
CA CYS A 6 6.24 14.20 -7.74
C CYS A 6 6.96 13.07 -7.01
N SER A 7 6.36 11.89 -6.90
CA SER A 7 7.03 10.75 -6.25
C SER A 7 8.11 10.13 -7.13
N SER A 8 7.96 10.19 -8.46
CA SER A 8 8.98 9.71 -9.41
C SER A 8 10.26 10.53 -9.35
N ASP A 9 10.20 11.83 -9.12
CA ASP A 9 11.40 12.69 -9.09
C ASP A 9 12.28 12.38 -7.88
N LEU A 10 11.70 12.18 -6.69
CA LEU A 10 12.44 11.77 -5.49
C LEU A 10 13.02 10.35 -5.65
N THR A 11 12.25 9.43 -6.18
CA THR A 11 12.69 8.07 -6.47
C THR A 11 13.81 8.08 -7.52
N LYS A 12 13.68 8.92 -8.55
CA LYS A 12 14.73 9.09 -9.57
C LYS A 12 16.01 9.64 -8.98
N ALA A 13 15.94 10.63 -8.10
CA ALA A 13 17.11 11.20 -7.42
C ALA A 13 17.83 10.14 -6.56
N ALA A 14 17.08 9.30 -5.84
CA ALA A 14 17.64 8.19 -5.07
C ALA A 14 18.31 7.15 -5.99
N LEU A 15 17.68 6.81 -7.11
CA LEU A 15 18.24 5.90 -8.12
C LEU A 15 19.56 6.45 -8.69
N ASP A 16 19.60 7.73 -9.06
CA ASP A 16 20.79 8.39 -9.59
C ASP A 16 21.93 8.41 -8.57
N TYR A 17 21.60 8.60 -7.29
CA TYR A 17 22.59 8.50 -6.21
C TYR A 17 23.15 7.07 -6.12
N CYS A 18 22.32 6.04 -6.09
CA CYS A 18 22.77 4.64 -6.07
C CYS A 18 23.69 4.32 -7.26
N ARG A 19 23.32 4.77 -8.46
CA ARG A 19 24.14 4.59 -9.67
C ARG A 19 25.50 5.26 -9.60
N LYS A 20 25.56 6.49 -9.07
CA LYS A 20 26.82 7.21 -8.84
C LYS A 20 27.73 6.44 -7.86
N GLN A 21 27.15 5.78 -6.88
CA GLN A 21 27.86 4.93 -5.92
C GLN A 21 28.14 3.50 -6.43
N LYS A 22 27.75 3.18 -7.67
CA LYS A 22 27.89 1.84 -8.29
C LYS A 22 27.16 0.74 -7.47
N ILE A 23 26.06 1.10 -6.82
CA ILE A 23 25.18 0.17 -6.11
C ILE A 23 24.20 -0.42 -7.12
N GLN A 24 24.10 -1.75 -7.17
CA GLN A 24 23.08 -2.42 -8.00
C GLN A 24 21.68 -2.05 -7.56
N THR A 25 20.82 -1.83 -8.56
CA THR A 25 19.46 -1.33 -8.36
C THR A 25 18.43 -2.27 -8.94
N LEU A 26 17.35 -2.50 -8.19
CA LEU A 26 16.15 -3.20 -8.63
C LEU A 26 14.95 -2.27 -8.45
N SER A 27 14.22 -2.00 -9.51
CA SER A 27 13.02 -1.17 -9.48
C SER A 27 11.76 -2.00 -9.73
N ILE A 28 10.70 -1.68 -9.00
CA ILE A 28 9.35 -2.20 -9.24
C ILE A 28 8.56 -1.08 -9.88
N VAL A 29 8.20 -1.23 -11.15
CA VAL A 29 7.60 -0.17 -11.97
C VAL A 29 6.39 -0.68 -12.74
N ASN A 30 5.43 0.20 -12.98
CA ASN A 30 4.25 -0.12 -13.78
C ASN A 30 4.44 0.20 -15.27
N VAL A 31 5.12 1.30 -15.57
CA VAL A 31 5.27 1.80 -16.95
C VAL A 31 6.58 1.30 -17.56
N LYS A 32 6.47 0.53 -18.65
CA LYS A 32 7.63 0.12 -19.43
C LYS A 32 8.33 1.34 -20.02
N ASN A 33 9.67 1.28 -20.07
CA ASN A 33 10.50 2.35 -20.62
C ASN A 33 10.37 3.72 -19.90
N SER A 34 9.83 3.73 -18.66
CA SER A 34 9.93 4.92 -17.81
C SER A 34 11.40 5.27 -17.53
N SER A 35 11.67 6.50 -17.12
CA SER A 35 13.04 6.92 -16.76
C SER A 35 13.64 6.02 -15.66
N ILE A 36 12.85 5.67 -14.66
CA ILE A 36 13.28 4.74 -13.59
C ILE A 36 13.60 3.36 -14.18
N ALA A 37 12.74 2.82 -15.07
CA ALA A 37 12.98 1.52 -15.69
C ALA A 37 14.25 1.49 -16.56
N ARG A 38 14.51 2.56 -17.30
CA ARG A 38 15.72 2.65 -18.16
C ARG A 38 17.00 2.77 -17.36
N ASP A 39 16.94 3.43 -16.23
CA ASP A 39 18.11 3.75 -15.41
C ASP A 39 18.41 2.74 -14.30
N SER A 40 17.54 1.75 -14.11
CA SER A 40 17.75 0.66 -13.15
C SER A 40 18.46 -0.53 -13.79
N ASP A 41 19.29 -1.24 -13.02
CA ASP A 41 19.97 -2.45 -13.50
C ASP A 41 18.97 -3.59 -13.73
N HIS A 42 17.95 -3.68 -12.88
CA HIS A 42 16.90 -4.70 -12.96
C HIS A 42 15.52 -4.06 -12.74
N CYS A 43 14.49 -4.64 -13.38
CA CYS A 43 13.11 -4.18 -13.24
C CYS A 43 12.13 -5.34 -13.08
N ILE A 44 11.20 -5.16 -12.16
CA ILE A 44 9.96 -5.95 -12.07
C ILE A 44 8.81 -5.06 -12.54
N TYR A 45 8.07 -5.51 -13.56
CA TYR A 45 6.93 -4.77 -14.09
C TYR A 45 5.62 -5.26 -13.46
N THR A 46 4.89 -4.39 -12.79
CA THR A 46 3.62 -4.73 -12.12
C THR A 46 2.49 -4.97 -13.11
N ARG A 47 2.54 -4.34 -14.29
CA ARG A 47 1.52 -4.44 -15.36
C ARG A 47 0.10 -4.12 -14.87
N ALA A 48 -0.03 -3.21 -13.92
CA ALA A 48 -1.32 -2.79 -13.35
C ALA A 48 -2.19 -1.96 -14.34
N GLY A 49 -1.64 -1.62 -15.50
CA GLY A 49 -2.29 -0.72 -16.46
C GLY A 49 -2.23 0.75 -16.02
N SER A 50 -2.90 1.63 -16.76
CA SER A 50 -2.91 3.06 -16.46
C SER A 50 -3.75 3.36 -15.23
N GLU A 51 -3.21 4.13 -14.29
CA GLU A 51 -3.95 4.69 -13.16
C GLU A 51 -4.70 5.94 -13.67
N ILE A 52 -6.03 5.96 -13.51
CA ILE A 52 -6.86 7.06 -14.01
C ILE A 52 -7.25 8.02 -12.88
N GLY A 53 -7.41 7.50 -11.67
CA GLY A 53 -7.71 8.30 -10.49
C GLY A 53 -6.49 9.04 -9.93
N VAL A 54 -6.74 10.07 -9.11
CA VAL A 54 -5.67 10.78 -8.39
C VAL A 54 -5.05 9.86 -7.33
N ALA A 55 -5.87 9.10 -6.61
CA ALA A 55 -5.42 8.16 -5.60
C ALA A 55 -4.92 6.87 -6.25
N SER A 56 -3.68 6.49 -5.97
CA SER A 56 -3.13 5.20 -6.40
C SER A 56 -3.83 4.06 -5.66
N THR A 57 -4.40 3.12 -6.39
CA THR A 57 -5.12 1.96 -5.83
C THR A 57 -4.55 0.65 -6.35
N LYS A 58 -4.82 0.30 -7.60
CA LYS A 58 -4.33 -0.95 -8.22
C LYS A 58 -2.80 -0.99 -8.34
N ALA A 59 -2.15 0.14 -8.56
CA ALA A 59 -0.69 0.19 -8.63
C ALA A 59 -0.08 -0.15 -7.26
N PHE A 60 -0.65 0.36 -6.16
CA PHE A 60 -0.23 0.04 -4.79
C PHE A 60 -0.37 -1.46 -4.49
N THR A 61 -1.54 -2.07 -4.75
CA THR A 61 -1.75 -3.52 -4.52
C THR A 61 -0.85 -4.38 -5.39
N ALA A 62 -0.59 -3.97 -6.63
CA ALA A 62 0.32 -4.67 -7.53
C ALA A 62 1.79 -4.58 -7.07
N GLN A 63 2.22 -3.45 -6.51
CA GLN A 63 3.54 -3.30 -5.90
C GLN A 63 3.70 -4.18 -4.66
N LEU A 64 2.68 -4.23 -3.78
CA LEU A 64 2.69 -5.14 -2.62
C LEU A 64 2.79 -6.60 -3.06
N SER A 65 2.05 -7.00 -4.10
CA SER A 65 2.11 -8.36 -4.65
C SER A 65 3.49 -8.69 -5.22
N ALA A 66 4.13 -7.75 -5.91
CA ALA A 66 5.48 -7.91 -6.43
C ALA A 66 6.52 -8.03 -5.30
N LEU A 67 6.43 -7.20 -4.26
CA LEU A 67 7.29 -7.25 -3.10
C LEU A 67 7.12 -8.56 -2.31
N LEU A 68 5.89 -9.01 -2.11
CA LEU A 68 5.60 -10.29 -1.45
C LEU A 68 6.16 -11.46 -2.25
N SER A 69 5.94 -11.48 -3.57
CA SER A 69 6.48 -12.53 -4.45
C SER A 69 8.01 -12.56 -4.43
N LEU A 70 8.66 -11.40 -4.47
CA LEU A 70 10.10 -11.27 -4.35
C LEU A 70 10.59 -11.79 -2.99
N SER A 71 9.90 -11.45 -1.90
CA SER A 71 10.25 -11.89 -0.55
C SER A 71 10.16 -13.42 -0.41
N ILE A 72 9.09 -14.03 -0.94
CA ILE A 72 8.90 -15.49 -0.95
C ILE A 72 10.03 -16.17 -1.76
N HIS A 73 10.34 -15.62 -2.95
CA HIS A 73 11.42 -16.14 -3.78
C HIS A 73 12.77 -16.08 -3.06
N LEU A 74 13.13 -14.93 -2.52
CA LEU A 74 14.40 -14.75 -1.79
C LEU A 74 14.50 -15.66 -0.55
N ALA A 75 13.40 -15.80 0.21
CA ALA A 75 13.38 -16.71 1.35
C ALA A 75 13.57 -18.18 0.95
N SER A 76 12.99 -18.57 -0.18
CA SER A 76 13.18 -19.91 -0.76
C SER A 76 14.63 -20.14 -1.19
N GLU A 77 15.21 -19.22 -1.96
CA GLU A 77 16.61 -19.30 -2.42
C GLU A 77 17.61 -19.33 -1.25
N LYS A 78 17.32 -18.55 -0.21
CA LYS A 78 18.12 -18.53 1.03
C LYS A 78 17.84 -19.69 1.97
N LYS A 79 16.93 -20.59 1.62
CA LYS A 79 16.53 -21.75 2.44
C LYS A 79 15.99 -21.36 3.83
N PHE A 80 15.33 -20.20 3.94
CA PHE A 80 14.68 -19.76 5.16
C PHE A 80 13.27 -20.33 5.34
N MET A 81 12.77 -21.07 4.35
CA MET A 81 11.49 -21.78 4.41
C MET A 81 11.60 -23.14 3.73
N SER A 82 10.73 -24.06 4.12
CA SER A 82 10.58 -25.36 3.49
C SER A 82 9.88 -25.25 2.12
N ILE A 83 9.99 -26.31 1.32
CA ILE A 83 9.31 -26.41 0.03
C ILE A 83 7.78 -26.37 0.24
N GLU A 84 7.28 -26.98 1.30
CA GLU A 84 5.86 -27.04 1.65
C GLU A 84 5.34 -25.66 2.02
N GLU A 85 6.06 -24.91 2.85
CA GLU A 85 5.72 -23.53 3.21
C GLU A 85 5.71 -22.61 1.97
N ASN A 86 6.72 -22.75 1.10
CA ASN A 86 6.78 -21.99 -0.16
C ASN A 86 5.55 -22.26 -1.02
N LYS A 87 5.20 -23.54 -1.26
CA LYS A 87 4.02 -23.93 -2.03
C LYS A 87 2.72 -23.37 -1.43
N LYS A 88 2.60 -23.40 -0.10
CA LYS A 88 1.46 -22.87 0.60
C LYS A 88 1.33 -21.36 0.36
N LEU A 89 2.39 -20.59 0.60
CA LEU A 89 2.40 -19.13 0.40
C LEU A 89 2.12 -18.75 -1.05
N CYS A 90 2.74 -19.44 -2.02
CA CYS A 90 2.45 -19.20 -3.44
C CYS A 90 0.97 -19.41 -3.77
N LYS A 91 0.34 -20.47 -3.22
CA LYS A 91 -1.08 -20.74 -3.40
C LYS A 91 -1.94 -19.62 -2.81
N GLU A 92 -1.61 -19.13 -1.62
CA GLU A 92 -2.31 -18.03 -0.96
C GLU A 92 -2.22 -16.73 -1.78
N VAL A 93 -1.03 -16.39 -2.30
CA VAL A 93 -0.84 -15.24 -3.19
C VAL A 93 -1.69 -15.37 -4.46
N MET A 94 -1.78 -16.56 -5.04
CA MET A 94 -2.61 -16.80 -6.22
C MET A 94 -4.12 -16.67 -5.95
N GLN A 95 -4.57 -16.81 -4.71
CA GLN A 95 -5.96 -16.61 -4.31
C GLN A 95 -6.30 -15.13 -4.05
N ALA A 96 -5.30 -14.28 -3.85
CA ALA A 96 -5.50 -12.87 -3.51
C ALA A 96 -6.42 -12.10 -4.49
N PRO A 97 -6.33 -12.28 -5.83
CA PRO A 97 -7.25 -11.60 -6.76
C PRO A 97 -8.72 -11.91 -6.49
N GLN A 98 -9.05 -13.18 -6.27
CA GLN A 98 -10.43 -13.61 -5.98
C GLN A 98 -10.94 -13.04 -4.64
N LEU A 99 -10.09 -13.02 -3.61
CA LEU A 99 -10.43 -12.44 -2.32
C LEU A 99 -10.62 -10.92 -2.41
N LEU A 100 -9.82 -10.25 -3.24
CA LEU A 100 -9.97 -8.83 -3.50
C LEU A 100 -11.29 -8.52 -4.20
N GLU A 101 -11.66 -9.29 -5.23
CA GLU A 101 -12.94 -9.16 -5.91
C GLU A 101 -14.13 -9.30 -4.96
N GLN A 102 -14.14 -10.34 -4.13
CA GLN A 102 -15.15 -10.53 -3.08
C GLN A 102 -15.20 -9.37 -2.07
N SER A 103 -14.03 -8.79 -1.72
CA SER A 103 -13.96 -7.67 -0.81
C SER A 103 -14.54 -6.40 -1.43
N ILE A 104 -14.31 -6.18 -2.72
CA ILE A 104 -14.89 -5.06 -3.48
C ILE A 104 -16.41 -5.21 -3.53
N GLU A 105 -16.93 -6.38 -3.84
CA GLU A 105 -18.38 -6.63 -3.84
C GLU A 105 -19.01 -6.35 -2.47
N ARG A 106 -18.37 -6.82 -1.38
CA ARG A 106 -18.84 -6.55 -0.02
C ARG A 106 -18.79 -5.07 0.35
N SER A 107 -17.91 -4.27 -0.27
CA SER A 107 -17.77 -2.83 0.04
C SER A 107 -19.06 -2.04 -0.22
N TYR A 108 -19.94 -2.52 -1.11
CA TYR A 108 -21.25 -1.90 -1.34
C TYR A 108 -22.15 -1.87 -0.08
N SER A 109 -21.96 -2.80 0.85
CA SER A 109 -22.67 -2.83 2.13
C SER A 109 -22.24 -1.71 3.09
N LEU A 110 -21.10 -1.05 2.83
CA LEU A 110 -20.58 0.03 3.68
C LEU A 110 -21.18 1.39 3.38
N LYS A 111 -22.19 1.47 2.50
CA LYS A 111 -22.82 2.71 2.07
C LYS A 111 -23.40 3.53 3.24
N ASP A 112 -24.00 2.87 4.22
CA ASP A 112 -24.57 3.55 5.38
C ASP A 112 -23.48 3.98 6.37
N THR A 113 -22.42 3.21 6.52
CA THR A 113 -21.22 3.60 7.28
C THR A 113 -20.58 4.84 6.64
N ALA A 114 -20.46 4.87 5.30
CA ALA A 114 -19.93 6.03 4.59
C ALA A 114 -20.77 7.29 4.82
N LYS A 115 -22.11 7.16 4.82
CA LYS A 115 -23.02 8.29 5.15
C LYS A 115 -22.82 8.84 6.57
N ALA A 116 -22.50 7.96 7.53
CA ALA A 116 -22.25 8.39 8.90
C ALA A 116 -20.93 9.20 9.02
N ILE A 117 -20.00 8.99 8.11
CA ILE A 117 -18.66 9.64 8.12
C ILE A 117 -18.62 10.90 7.25
N ILE A 118 -19.54 11.07 6.30
CA ILE A 118 -19.47 12.11 5.25
C ILE A 118 -19.35 13.54 5.78
N ASN A 119 -19.88 13.80 6.97
CA ASN A 119 -19.84 15.13 7.62
C ASN A 119 -18.76 15.21 8.72
N ALA A 120 -17.93 14.19 8.89
CA ALA A 120 -16.89 14.21 9.89
C ALA A 120 -15.82 15.26 9.56
N LYS A 121 -15.32 15.96 10.58
CA LYS A 121 -14.20 16.91 10.43
C LYS A 121 -12.86 16.23 10.28
N GLY A 122 -12.76 14.98 10.71
CA GLY A 122 -11.58 14.13 10.59
C GLY A 122 -11.92 12.67 10.85
N VAL A 123 -11.01 11.77 10.49
CA VAL A 123 -11.13 10.33 10.68
C VAL A 123 -9.80 9.78 11.19
N MET A 124 -9.85 8.96 12.20
CA MET A 124 -8.67 8.28 12.73
C MET A 124 -8.61 6.84 12.22
N TYR A 125 -7.46 6.42 11.70
CA TYR A 125 -7.21 5.05 11.29
C TYR A 125 -6.26 4.36 12.27
N LEU A 126 -6.61 3.18 12.74
CA LEU A 126 -5.81 2.41 13.70
C LEU A 126 -5.41 1.07 13.10
N GLY A 127 -4.15 0.72 13.27
CA GLY A 127 -3.63 -0.59 12.92
C GLY A 127 -2.54 -1.04 13.88
N ARG A 128 -2.36 -2.35 14.02
CA ARG A 128 -1.30 -2.95 14.85
C ARG A 128 -0.45 -3.89 14.01
N GLY A 129 0.87 -3.90 14.26
CA GLY A 129 1.80 -4.75 13.53
C GLY A 129 1.71 -4.47 12.02
N THR A 130 1.48 -5.48 11.21
CA THR A 130 1.36 -5.37 9.74
C THR A 130 0.13 -4.59 9.28
N ALA A 131 -0.88 -4.41 10.15
CA ALA A 131 -2.05 -3.58 9.84
C ALA A 131 -1.79 -2.07 10.01
N PHE A 132 -0.71 -1.66 10.70
CA PHE A 132 -0.40 -0.23 10.86
C PHE A 132 -0.04 0.46 9.53
N PRO A 133 0.87 -0.06 8.69
CA PRO A 133 1.09 0.50 7.35
C PRO A 133 -0.20 0.59 6.50
N LEU A 134 -1.12 -0.37 6.64
CA LEU A 134 -2.42 -0.32 5.96
C LEU A 134 -3.31 0.79 6.50
N ALA A 135 -3.24 1.09 7.81
CA ALA A 135 -3.95 2.22 8.41
C ALA A 135 -3.42 3.56 7.86
N LEU A 136 -2.10 3.69 7.71
CA LEU A 136 -1.49 4.88 7.07
C LEU A 136 -1.97 5.05 5.63
N GLU A 137 -1.96 3.98 4.85
CA GLU A 137 -2.42 4.01 3.45
C GLU A 137 -3.92 4.30 3.36
N GLY A 138 -4.74 3.70 4.23
CA GLY A 138 -6.18 3.98 4.31
C GLY A 138 -6.46 5.45 4.61
N ALA A 139 -5.75 6.03 5.58
CA ALA A 139 -5.84 7.45 5.90
C ALA A 139 -5.42 8.34 4.72
N LEU A 140 -4.35 7.96 4.01
CA LEU A 140 -3.90 8.67 2.81
C LEU A 140 -4.97 8.63 1.72
N LYS A 141 -5.48 7.45 1.37
CA LYS A 141 -6.54 7.30 0.36
C LYS A 141 -7.79 8.08 0.73
N PHE A 142 -8.17 8.05 2.00
CA PHE A 142 -9.33 8.79 2.47
C PHE A 142 -9.16 10.30 2.28
N LYS A 143 -8.01 10.87 2.65
CA LYS A 143 -7.69 12.29 2.43
C LYS A 143 -7.72 12.67 0.94
N GLU A 144 -7.08 11.86 0.10
CA GLU A 144 -6.96 12.14 -1.34
C GLU A 144 -8.32 12.16 -2.05
N ILE A 145 -9.27 11.34 -1.61
CA ILE A 145 -10.56 11.16 -2.29
C ILE A 145 -11.66 12.04 -1.66
N SER A 146 -11.71 12.12 -0.33
CA SER A 146 -12.79 12.83 0.39
C SER A 146 -12.48 14.27 0.75
N TYR A 147 -11.19 14.65 0.72
CA TYR A 147 -10.70 15.94 1.24
C TYR A 147 -10.96 16.16 2.74
N ILE A 148 -11.37 15.12 3.46
CA ILE A 148 -11.52 15.12 4.92
C ILE A 148 -10.17 14.76 5.54
N HIS A 149 -9.79 15.46 6.61
CA HIS A 149 -8.57 15.14 7.35
C HIS A 149 -8.60 13.70 7.87
N ALA A 150 -7.53 12.95 7.67
CA ALA A 150 -7.42 11.60 8.18
C ALA A 150 -5.98 11.27 8.56
N GLU A 151 -5.79 10.59 9.68
CA GLU A 151 -4.48 10.16 10.16
C GLU A 151 -4.47 8.71 10.60
N GLY A 152 -3.35 8.05 10.35
CA GLY A 152 -3.11 6.68 10.80
C GLY A 152 -2.22 6.64 12.02
N TYR A 153 -2.61 5.86 13.04
CA TYR A 153 -1.86 5.68 14.26
C TYR A 153 -1.63 4.19 14.57
N PRO A 154 -0.49 3.85 15.18
CA PRO A 154 -0.31 2.50 15.74
C PRO A 154 -1.25 2.33 16.91
N ALA A 155 -2.11 1.30 16.87
CA ALA A 155 -3.11 1.09 17.91
C ALA A 155 -2.50 0.91 19.31
N GLY A 156 -1.26 0.38 19.40
CA GLY A 156 -0.53 0.26 20.65
C GLY A 156 -0.10 1.58 21.29
N GLU A 157 0.05 2.64 20.46
CA GLU A 157 0.52 3.94 20.90
C GLU A 157 -0.61 4.93 21.24
N MET A 158 -1.87 4.49 21.17
CA MET A 158 -3.03 5.35 21.41
C MET A 158 -2.99 6.07 22.76
N LYS A 159 -2.50 5.40 23.79
CA LYS A 159 -2.41 5.97 25.16
C LYS A 159 -1.31 7.02 25.32
N HIS A 160 -0.41 7.15 24.34
CA HIS A 160 0.75 8.04 24.39
C HIS A 160 0.50 9.39 23.69
N GLY A 161 -0.76 9.81 23.60
CA GLY A 161 -1.15 11.10 23.05
C GLY A 161 -2.41 11.05 22.19
N PRO A 162 -2.48 10.21 21.14
CA PRO A 162 -3.61 10.22 20.20
C PRO A 162 -4.99 10.02 20.85
N LEU A 163 -5.05 9.34 22.00
CA LEU A 163 -6.29 9.16 22.76
C LEU A 163 -6.94 10.51 23.14
N ALA A 164 -6.15 11.56 23.32
CA ALA A 164 -6.67 12.90 23.65
C ALA A 164 -7.45 13.53 22.48
N LEU A 165 -7.29 13.02 21.25
CA LEU A 165 -8.00 13.48 20.04
C LEU A 165 -9.38 12.83 19.90
N ILE A 166 -9.69 11.81 20.69
CA ILE A 166 -10.95 11.08 20.58
C ILE A 166 -12.08 11.95 21.15
N GLU A 167 -12.97 12.37 20.27
CA GLU A 167 -14.19 13.09 20.57
C GLU A 167 -15.40 12.31 20.07
N LYS A 168 -16.60 12.69 20.54
CA LYS A 168 -17.86 12.01 20.20
C LYS A 168 -18.09 11.87 18.69
N ASP A 169 -17.68 12.88 17.91
CA ASP A 169 -17.95 12.99 16.49
C ASP A 169 -16.71 12.65 15.63
N LEU A 170 -15.67 12.04 16.23
CA LEU A 170 -14.49 11.57 15.51
C LEU A 170 -14.65 10.08 15.16
N PRO A 171 -14.92 9.73 13.89
CA PRO A 171 -14.93 8.32 13.46
C PRO A 171 -13.55 7.68 13.61
N VAL A 172 -13.54 6.44 14.06
CA VAL A 172 -12.33 5.62 14.19
C VAL A 172 -12.48 4.36 13.35
N VAL A 173 -11.57 4.16 12.41
CA VAL A 173 -11.48 2.97 11.55
C VAL A 173 -10.37 2.08 12.07
N CYS A 174 -10.71 0.89 12.55
CA CYS A 174 -9.75 -0.09 13.04
C CYS A 174 -9.50 -1.16 11.97
N ILE A 175 -8.22 -1.33 11.58
CA ILE A 175 -7.80 -2.41 10.68
C ILE A 175 -7.29 -3.56 11.52
N VAL A 176 -8.03 -4.66 11.47
CA VAL A 176 -7.75 -5.88 12.24
C VAL A 176 -7.44 -7.00 11.24
N PRO A 177 -6.27 -7.69 11.36
CA PRO A 177 -5.91 -8.80 10.49
C PRO A 177 -6.75 -10.04 10.74
#